data_17785a343195a0966b9a6c8bcb603b50
#
_entry.id   17785a343195a0966b9a6c8bcb603b50
#
_cell.length_a   1.000
_cell.length_b   1.000
_cell.length_c   1.000
_cell.angle_alpha   90.00
_cell.angle_beta   90.00
_cell.angle_gamma   90.00
#
_symmetry.space_group_name_H-M   'P 1'
#
loop_
_entity.id
_entity.type
_entity.pdbx_description
1 polymer ?
#
loop_
_entity_poly.entity_id
_entity_poly.type
_entity_poly.pdbx_seq_one_letter_code
_entity_poly.pdbx_strand_id
1 'polypeptide(L)'
;MINIKSIWENQKPTGEVIIRTKIDEIPHLNCFAATNHITGQHLYIMSVSKNVAIPELKNYRFKGVEIYTLPIEAESKIELYIYLLDNELKDIFSLFIKNILEDIEPSITESEAITTTLNVVSKWKKLFDKINFNGLSLEQQKGLIGELLFLNYLLNDEKTSANAVNAWTGSEMEFQAKDFTLGSVGVEIKFTSSKQPRIKVSNERQLDAENLSDLFLVLYSTEAVKDNGFSLNSLVAQTRQAISTDEERSVFNAKLQLNGYFDEDSEHYGRMYSFKKTFAFAVTSDFPKIIKNQLPLGIYDTSYSIEISAVENFIVELENILAKI
;
A
#
# COMPACT_ATOMS: atom_id res chain seq x y z
N MET A 1 2.87 -18.50 -5.30
CA MET A 1 2.80 -17.01 -5.27
C MET A 1 3.96 -16.48 -6.08
N ILE A 2 3.73 -15.62 -7.07
CA ILE A 2 4.76 -15.15 -8.00
C ILE A 2 5.68 -14.17 -7.26
N ASN A 3 6.98 -14.51 -7.16
CA ASN A 3 7.99 -13.63 -6.58
C ASN A 3 8.82 -12.97 -7.70
N ILE A 4 8.27 -11.93 -8.30
CA ILE A 4 8.90 -11.21 -9.41
C ILE A 4 10.26 -10.60 -9.02
N LYS A 5 10.40 -10.14 -7.76
CA LYS A 5 11.63 -9.55 -7.25
C LYS A 5 12.79 -10.56 -7.28
N SER A 6 12.53 -11.79 -6.84
CA SER A 6 13.51 -12.87 -6.88
C SER A 6 13.97 -13.20 -8.32
N ILE A 7 13.07 -13.08 -9.30
CA ILE A 7 13.43 -13.33 -10.71
C ILE A 7 14.45 -12.26 -11.17
N TRP A 8 14.21 -10.98 -10.90
CA TRP A 8 15.15 -9.91 -11.26
C TRP A 8 16.49 -10.01 -10.52
N GLU A 9 16.49 -10.31 -9.22
CA GLU A 9 17.69 -10.45 -8.40
C GLU A 9 18.59 -11.61 -8.83
N ASN A 10 18.01 -12.67 -9.39
CA ASN A 10 18.75 -13.84 -9.90
C ASN A 10 19.30 -13.67 -11.33
N GLN A 11 18.96 -12.60 -12.04
CA GLN A 11 19.46 -12.33 -13.38
C GLN A 11 20.95 -11.95 -13.35
N LYS A 12 21.79 -12.73 -14.05
CA LYS A 12 23.23 -12.48 -14.12
C LYS A 12 23.58 -11.85 -15.47
N PRO A 13 24.52 -10.89 -15.52
CA PRO A 13 25.02 -10.32 -16.78
C PRO A 13 25.51 -11.41 -17.74
N THR A 14 24.99 -11.41 -18.96
CA THR A 14 25.36 -12.35 -20.03
C THR A 14 26.10 -11.68 -21.19
N GLY A 15 26.35 -10.37 -21.09
CA GLY A 15 26.90 -9.53 -22.16
C GLY A 15 25.82 -8.83 -23.00
N GLU A 16 24.53 -9.19 -22.82
CA GLU A 16 23.40 -8.48 -23.40
C GLU A 16 23.01 -7.28 -22.54
N VAL A 17 22.51 -6.22 -23.20
CA VAL A 17 22.05 -5.00 -22.50
C VAL A 17 20.82 -5.28 -21.68
N ILE A 18 19.87 -6.05 -22.24
CA ILE A 18 18.62 -6.44 -21.58
C ILE A 18 18.58 -7.95 -21.48
N ILE A 19 18.58 -8.45 -20.26
CA ILE A 19 18.42 -9.88 -19.98
C ILE A 19 16.98 -10.12 -19.56
N ARG A 20 16.32 -11.06 -20.21
CA ARG A 20 14.93 -11.45 -19.92
C ARG A 20 14.84 -12.88 -19.43
N THR A 21 14.00 -13.11 -18.43
CA THR A 21 13.67 -14.44 -17.89
C THR A 21 12.17 -14.63 -18.02
N LYS A 22 11.74 -15.75 -18.59
CA LYS A 22 10.31 -16.07 -18.70
C LYS A 22 9.72 -16.29 -17.30
N ILE A 23 8.49 -15.83 -17.12
CA ILE A 23 7.73 -16.02 -15.88
C ILE A 23 6.96 -17.34 -16.05
N ASP A 24 7.46 -18.38 -15.40
CA ASP A 24 6.97 -19.76 -15.60
C ASP A 24 5.64 -20.03 -14.87
N GLU A 25 5.29 -19.19 -13.87
CA GLU A 25 4.03 -19.29 -13.13
C GLU A 25 2.81 -18.99 -13.99
N ILE A 26 2.98 -18.34 -15.15
CA ILE A 26 1.91 -18.07 -16.13
C ILE A 26 2.32 -18.66 -17.49
N PRO A 27 2.38 -19.99 -17.62
CA PRO A 27 3.00 -20.66 -18.78
C PRO A 27 2.23 -20.44 -20.09
N HIS A 28 0.93 -20.15 -20.02
CA HIS A 28 0.06 -19.91 -21.18
C HIS A 28 0.17 -18.51 -21.78
N LEU A 29 0.84 -17.58 -21.08
CA LEU A 29 1.18 -16.24 -21.57
C LEU A 29 2.70 -16.10 -21.74
N ASN A 30 3.12 -15.27 -22.68
CA ASN A 30 4.54 -14.98 -22.88
C ASN A 30 4.93 -13.71 -22.11
N CYS A 31 5.09 -13.85 -20.79
CA CYS A 31 5.49 -12.80 -19.87
C CYS A 31 6.94 -12.99 -19.42
N PHE A 32 7.68 -11.88 -19.33
CA PHE A 32 9.10 -11.90 -18.96
C PHE A 32 9.39 -10.81 -17.92
N ALA A 33 10.18 -11.16 -16.93
CA ALA A 33 10.92 -10.22 -16.12
C ALA A 33 12.25 -9.91 -16.82
N ALA A 34 12.62 -8.64 -16.91
CA ALA A 34 13.88 -8.26 -17.56
C ALA A 34 14.62 -7.19 -16.77
N THR A 35 15.95 -7.14 -16.94
CA THR A 35 16.79 -6.12 -16.35
C THR A 35 17.70 -5.51 -17.42
N ASN A 36 17.76 -4.19 -17.47
CA ASN A 36 18.79 -3.47 -18.18
C ASN A 36 20.06 -3.44 -17.33
N HIS A 37 21.06 -4.21 -17.68
CA HIS A 37 22.29 -4.36 -16.88
C HIS A 37 23.23 -3.14 -16.92
N ILE A 38 23.03 -2.20 -17.85
CA ILE A 38 23.81 -0.96 -17.88
C ILE A 38 23.28 0.01 -16.82
N THR A 39 21.94 0.13 -16.69
CA THR A 39 21.29 1.10 -15.82
C THR A 39 20.77 0.48 -14.52
N GLY A 40 20.73 -0.85 -14.43
CA GLY A 40 20.15 -1.59 -13.29
C GLY A 40 18.64 -1.46 -13.18
N GLN A 41 17.97 -0.98 -14.21
CA GLN A 41 16.51 -0.79 -14.24
C GLN A 41 15.79 -2.08 -14.58
N HIS A 42 14.61 -2.29 -13.94
CA HIS A 42 13.79 -3.45 -14.17
C HIS A 42 12.70 -3.19 -15.22
N LEU A 43 12.33 -4.24 -15.93
CA LEU A 43 11.28 -4.22 -16.93
C LEU A 43 10.35 -5.43 -16.74
N TYR A 44 9.09 -5.22 -17.12
CA TYR A 44 8.16 -6.29 -17.42
C TYR A 44 7.84 -6.25 -18.91
N ILE A 45 7.81 -7.43 -19.55
CA ILE A 45 7.54 -7.54 -20.99
C ILE A 45 6.44 -8.58 -21.18
N MET A 46 5.40 -8.23 -21.93
CA MET A 46 4.38 -9.17 -22.41
C MET A 46 4.44 -9.24 -23.93
N SER A 47 4.69 -10.43 -24.47
CA SER A 47 4.76 -10.68 -25.90
C SER A 47 3.46 -11.34 -26.38
N VAL A 48 2.78 -10.70 -27.32
CA VAL A 48 1.49 -11.15 -27.88
C VAL A 48 1.53 -11.18 -29.41
N SER A 49 0.59 -11.92 -30.01
CA SER A 49 0.41 -11.95 -31.46
C SER A 49 0.15 -10.55 -32.03
N LYS A 50 0.71 -10.26 -33.22
CA LYS A 50 0.49 -8.98 -33.93
C LYS A 50 -0.99 -8.69 -34.22
N ASN A 51 -1.85 -9.69 -34.20
CA ASN A 51 -3.30 -9.54 -34.41
C ASN A 51 -4.05 -9.07 -33.16
N VAL A 52 -3.41 -9.05 -32.00
CA VAL A 52 -4.02 -8.52 -30.76
C VAL A 52 -4.06 -7.00 -30.84
N ALA A 53 -5.25 -6.45 -30.71
CA ALA A 53 -5.43 -5.01 -30.68
C ALA A 53 -4.90 -4.43 -29.36
N ILE A 54 -3.82 -3.67 -29.42
CA ILE A 54 -3.33 -2.90 -28.28
C ILE A 54 -3.71 -1.43 -28.53
N PRO A 55 -4.40 -0.77 -27.59
CA PRO A 55 -4.73 0.65 -27.71
C PRO A 55 -3.47 1.51 -27.89
N GLU A 56 -3.61 2.66 -28.53
CA GLU A 56 -2.48 3.59 -28.70
C GLU A 56 -2.01 4.12 -27.33
N LEU A 57 -0.77 3.79 -26.96
CA LEU A 57 -0.19 4.10 -25.63
C LEU A 57 0.47 5.50 -25.60
N LYS A 58 0.02 6.45 -26.41
CA LYS A 58 0.59 7.82 -26.54
C LYS A 58 0.56 8.63 -25.26
N ASN A 59 0.50 8.24 -24.12
CA ASN A 59 0.61 9.02 -22.85
C ASN A 59 0.68 8.12 -21.61
N TYR A 60 1.15 6.91 -21.75
CA TYR A 60 1.32 6.02 -20.62
C TYR A 60 2.73 6.16 -20.00
N ARG A 61 3.14 7.42 -19.79
CA ARG A 61 4.28 7.74 -18.94
C ARG A 61 3.76 8.37 -17.65
N PHE A 62 4.12 7.81 -16.53
CA PHE A 62 3.83 8.35 -15.21
C PHE A 62 5.06 8.16 -14.33
N LYS A 63 5.16 8.95 -13.28
CA LYS A 63 6.35 9.07 -12.42
C LYS A 63 7.19 7.80 -12.32
N GLY A 64 8.40 7.84 -12.89
CA GLY A 64 9.35 6.74 -12.82
C GLY A 64 9.02 5.48 -13.64
N VAL A 65 7.90 5.44 -14.37
CA VAL A 65 7.49 4.30 -15.21
C VAL A 65 7.13 4.77 -16.62
N GLU A 66 7.61 4.05 -17.63
CA GLU A 66 7.27 4.26 -19.04
C GLU A 66 6.67 2.99 -19.61
N ILE A 67 5.62 3.13 -20.42
CA ILE A 67 4.94 2.00 -21.07
C ILE A 67 4.87 2.26 -22.55
N TYR A 68 5.34 1.30 -23.33
CA TYR A 68 5.35 1.38 -24.78
C TYR A 68 5.26 0.00 -25.42
N THR A 69 5.01 -0.04 -26.71
CA THR A 69 5.00 -1.27 -27.50
C THR A 69 6.06 -1.24 -28.59
N LEU A 70 6.66 -2.41 -28.87
CA LEU A 70 7.58 -2.61 -29.98
C LEU A 70 7.13 -3.79 -30.84
N PRO A 71 7.00 -3.63 -32.17
CA PRO A 71 6.76 -4.74 -33.07
C PRO A 71 8.01 -5.60 -33.22
N ILE A 72 7.85 -6.91 -33.19
CA ILE A 72 8.89 -7.90 -33.49
C ILE A 72 8.51 -8.55 -34.82
N GLU A 73 8.91 -7.89 -35.91
CA GLU A 73 8.48 -8.28 -37.27
C GLU A 73 8.85 -9.72 -37.63
N ALA A 74 10.05 -10.19 -37.24
CA ALA A 74 10.51 -11.55 -37.51
C ALA A 74 9.63 -12.65 -36.89
N GLU A 75 8.90 -12.34 -35.82
CA GLU A 75 8.07 -13.29 -35.09
C GLU A 75 6.57 -13.04 -35.24
N SER A 76 6.16 -12.04 -35.99
CA SER A 76 4.78 -11.59 -36.11
C SER A 76 4.15 -11.31 -34.74
N LYS A 77 4.91 -10.68 -33.83
CA LYS A 77 4.50 -10.34 -32.45
C LYS A 77 4.61 -8.85 -32.18
N ILE A 78 3.92 -8.43 -31.13
CA ILE A 78 4.09 -7.11 -30.49
C ILE A 78 4.46 -7.37 -29.03
N GLU A 79 5.45 -6.67 -28.54
CA GLU A 79 5.83 -6.69 -27.14
C GLU A 79 5.37 -5.40 -26.46
N LEU A 80 4.64 -5.54 -25.35
CA LEU A 80 4.30 -4.48 -24.42
C LEU A 80 5.40 -4.42 -23.35
N TYR A 81 6.04 -3.26 -23.22
CA TYR A 81 7.07 -2.99 -22.22
C TYR A 81 6.51 -2.10 -21.13
N ILE A 82 6.73 -2.48 -19.87
CA ILE A 82 6.56 -1.64 -18.69
C ILE A 82 7.94 -1.47 -18.09
N TYR A 83 8.49 -0.26 -18.17
CA TYR A 83 9.88 0.04 -17.87
C TYR A 83 10.00 0.96 -16.66
N LEU A 84 10.72 0.49 -15.64
CA LEU A 84 11.07 1.30 -14.47
C LEU A 84 12.21 2.25 -14.86
N LEU A 85 11.95 3.56 -14.85
CA LEU A 85 12.94 4.59 -15.14
C LEU A 85 13.71 5.02 -13.89
N ASP A 86 13.07 4.95 -12.72
CA ASP A 86 13.59 5.39 -11.44
C ASP A 86 13.83 4.21 -10.51
N ASN A 87 15.09 3.92 -10.23
CA ASN A 87 15.51 2.78 -9.41
C ASN A 87 15.10 2.88 -7.94
N GLU A 88 14.78 4.07 -7.44
CA GLU A 88 14.26 4.26 -6.07
C GLU A 88 12.89 3.62 -5.89
N LEU A 89 12.13 3.46 -6.99
CA LEU A 89 10.80 2.87 -6.99
C LEU A 89 10.78 1.34 -7.20
N LYS A 90 11.90 0.63 -7.03
CA LYS A 90 11.98 -0.84 -7.28
C LYS A 90 10.98 -1.65 -6.46
N ASP A 91 10.78 -1.31 -5.20
CA ASP A 91 9.87 -2.07 -4.33
C ASP A 91 8.42 -1.86 -4.75
N ILE A 92 8.01 -0.60 -4.98
CA ILE A 92 6.66 -0.29 -5.47
C ILE A 92 6.43 -0.85 -6.89
N PHE A 93 7.46 -0.82 -7.75
CA PHE A 93 7.38 -1.42 -9.09
C PHE A 93 7.20 -2.93 -9.02
N SER A 94 7.88 -3.60 -8.09
CA SER A 94 7.72 -5.04 -7.86
C SER A 94 6.28 -5.40 -7.47
N LEU A 95 5.67 -4.62 -6.58
CA LEU A 95 4.27 -4.80 -6.18
C LEU A 95 3.31 -4.52 -7.34
N PHE A 96 3.58 -3.48 -8.14
CA PHE A 96 2.81 -3.15 -9.33
C PHE A 96 2.80 -4.30 -10.35
N ILE A 97 3.98 -4.84 -10.68
CA ILE A 97 4.07 -5.97 -11.61
C ILE A 97 3.46 -7.24 -11.03
N LYS A 98 3.65 -7.51 -9.73
CA LYS A 98 2.97 -8.63 -9.05
C LYS A 98 1.46 -8.54 -9.21
N ASN A 99 0.86 -7.38 -8.99
CA ASN A 99 -0.58 -7.19 -9.16
C ASN A 99 -1.03 -7.42 -10.61
N ILE A 100 -0.24 -6.96 -11.61
CA ILE A 100 -0.52 -7.30 -13.02
C ILE A 100 -0.55 -8.81 -13.21
N LEU A 101 0.47 -9.53 -12.72
CA LEU A 101 0.60 -10.97 -12.90
C LEU A 101 -0.55 -11.75 -12.25
N GLU A 102 -0.96 -11.36 -11.04
CA GLU A 102 -2.10 -11.96 -10.33
C GLU A 102 -3.42 -11.73 -11.06
N ASP A 103 -3.65 -10.52 -11.59
CA ASP A 103 -4.89 -10.18 -12.29
C ASP A 103 -4.96 -10.82 -13.70
N ILE A 104 -3.82 -11.08 -14.38
CA ILE A 104 -3.79 -11.73 -15.71
C ILE A 104 -3.74 -13.26 -15.64
N GLU A 105 -3.38 -13.86 -14.51
CA GLU A 105 -3.30 -15.33 -14.37
C GLU A 105 -4.56 -16.06 -14.85
N PRO A 106 -5.79 -15.58 -14.56
CA PRO A 106 -7.01 -16.20 -15.03
C PRO A 106 -7.33 -15.96 -16.52
N SER A 107 -6.57 -15.10 -17.21
CA SER A 107 -6.87 -14.73 -18.61
C SER A 107 -6.66 -15.92 -19.54
N ILE A 108 -7.67 -16.23 -20.36
CA ILE A 108 -7.63 -17.35 -21.29
C ILE A 108 -6.98 -16.95 -22.62
N THR A 109 -7.04 -15.66 -22.98
CA THR A 109 -6.54 -15.10 -24.24
C THR A 109 -5.54 -13.97 -24.03
N GLU A 110 -4.64 -13.80 -25.01
CA GLU A 110 -3.71 -12.65 -25.03
C GLU A 110 -4.44 -11.30 -25.01
N SER A 111 -5.61 -11.20 -25.66
CA SER A 111 -6.42 -9.98 -25.69
C SER A 111 -7.00 -9.64 -24.31
N GLU A 112 -7.47 -10.64 -23.56
CA GLU A 112 -7.92 -10.44 -22.17
C GLU A 112 -6.76 -10.01 -21.29
N ALA A 113 -5.59 -10.67 -21.40
CA ALA A 113 -4.41 -10.35 -20.62
C ALA A 113 -3.93 -8.91 -20.87
N ILE A 114 -3.91 -8.44 -22.13
CA ILE A 114 -3.59 -7.04 -22.46
C ILE A 114 -4.60 -6.08 -21.83
N THR A 115 -5.91 -6.37 -21.99
CA THR A 115 -6.97 -5.51 -21.44
C THR A 115 -6.86 -5.42 -19.92
N THR A 116 -6.66 -6.53 -19.24
CA THR A 116 -6.48 -6.60 -17.80
C THR A 116 -5.22 -5.85 -17.36
N THR A 117 -4.09 -6.07 -18.05
CA THR A 117 -2.85 -5.30 -17.80
C THR A 117 -3.07 -3.80 -17.86
N LEU A 118 -3.72 -3.29 -18.92
CA LEU A 118 -3.97 -1.87 -19.09
C LEU A 118 -4.95 -1.30 -18.05
N ASN A 119 -5.90 -2.11 -17.58
CA ASN A 119 -6.78 -1.73 -16.48
C ASN A 119 -6.01 -1.58 -15.16
N VAL A 120 -5.12 -2.52 -14.85
CA VAL A 120 -4.22 -2.42 -13.68
C VAL A 120 -3.33 -1.20 -13.79
N VAL A 121 -2.68 -1.00 -14.95
CA VAL A 121 -1.87 0.19 -15.24
C VAL A 121 -2.64 1.49 -14.98
N SER A 122 -3.90 1.56 -15.43
CA SER A 122 -4.73 2.76 -15.24
C SER A 122 -5.04 3.04 -13.76
N LYS A 123 -5.26 1.99 -12.95
CA LYS A 123 -5.43 2.12 -11.48
C LYS A 123 -4.15 2.62 -10.84
N TRP A 124 -3.02 1.97 -11.14
CA TRP A 124 -1.71 2.31 -10.59
C TRP A 124 -1.23 3.71 -10.99
N LYS A 125 -1.50 4.15 -12.23
CA LYS A 125 -1.21 5.53 -12.64
C LYS A 125 -1.85 6.55 -11.70
N LYS A 126 -3.12 6.35 -11.31
CA LYS A 126 -3.80 7.24 -10.35
C LYS A 126 -3.14 7.22 -8.98
N LEU A 127 -2.62 6.06 -8.54
CA LEU A 127 -1.87 5.96 -7.29
C LEU A 127 -0.55 6.71 -7.37
N PHE A 128 0.25 6.47 -8.40
CA PHE A 128 1.52 7.18 -8.63
C PHE A 128 1.34 8.71 -8.75
N ASP A 129 0.24 9.17 -9.35
CA ASP A 129 -0.06 10.61 -9.47
C ASP A 129 -0.38 11.25 -8.10
N LYS A 130 -0.81 10.46 -7.11
CA LYS A 130 -1.10 10.92 -5.73
C LYS A 130 0.13 10.93 -4.84
N ILE A 131 1.16 10.15 -5.15
CA ILE A 131 2.39 10.12 -4.34
C ILE A 131 3.04 11.50 -4.36
N ASN A 132 3.18 12.09 -3.16
CA ASN A 132 3.87 13.35 -2.99
C ASN A 132 5.37 13.12 -2.83
N PHE A 133 6.14 13.35 -3.88
CA PHE A 133 7.60 13.22 -3.86
C PHE A 133 8.33 14.41 -3.23
N ASN A 134 7.61 15.36 -2.62
CA ASN A 134 8.19 16.45 -1.85
C ASN A 134 8.19 16.17 -0.34
N GLY A 135 8.01 14.90 0.04
CA GLY A 135 7.93 14.47 1.41
C GLY A 135 6.53 14.61 2.04
N LEU A 136 6.38 14.02 3.22
CA LEU A 136 5.11 14.00 3.97
C LEU A 136 4.89 15.29 4.74
N SER A 137 3.70 15.85 4.63
CA SER A 137 3.25 16.91 5.54
C SER A 137 3.19 16.41 6.99
N LEU A 138 3.20 17.32 7.95
CA LEU A 138 3.15 16.96 9.39
C LEU A 138 1.92 16.09 9.75
N GLU A 139 0.77 16.35 9.12
CA GLU A 139 -0.44 15.55 9.38
C GLU A 139 -0.35 14.15 8.76
N GLN A 140 0.25 14.02 7.57
CA GLN A 140 0.53 12.72 6.97
C GLN A 140 1.56 11.92 7.79
N GLN A 141 2.63 12.57 8.28
CA GLN A 141 3.58 11.94 9.20
C GLN A 141 2.89 11.41 10.45
N LYS A 142 1.98 12.18 11.07
CA LYS A 142 1.22 11.74 12.25
C LYS A 142 0.30 10.56 11.95
N GLY A 143 -0.38 10.56 10.80
CA GLY A 143 -1.20 9.44 10.34
C GLY A 143 -0.37 8.18 10.25
N LEU A 144 0.72 8.23 9.49
CA LEU A 144 1.62 7.10 9.29
C LEU A 144 2.28 6.62 10.60
N ILE A 145 2.64 7.53 11.50
CA ILE A 145 3.12 7.18 12.85
C ILE A 145 2.08 6.34 13.59
N GLY A 146 0.81 6.75 13.59
CA GLY A 146 -0.26 6.01 14.25
C GLY A 146 -0.41 4.60 13.66
N GLU A 147 -0.42 4.49 12.35
CA GLU A 147 -0.52 3.20 11.65
C GLU A 147 0.69 2.30 11.96
N LEU A 148 1.93 2.82 11.94
CA LEU A 148 3.13 2.06 12.27
C LEU A 148 3.18 1.61 13.74
N LEU A 149 2.64 2.39 14.67
CA LEU A 149 2.52 1.97 16.07
C LEU A 149 1.62 0.73 16.19
N PHE A 150 0.48 0.72 15.51
CA PHE A 150 -0.42 -0.42 15.52
C PHE A 150 0.16 -1.61 14.73
N LEU A 151 0.83 -1.37 13.60
CA LEU A 151 1.52 -2.42 12.85
C LEU A 151 2.60 -3.10 13.73
N ASN A 152 3.41 -2.32 14.44
CA ASN A 152 4.39 -2.89 15.37
C ASN A 152 3.73 -3.67 16.52
N TYR A 153 2.56 -3.24 17.00
CA TYR A 153 1.78 -4.00 17.98
C TYR A 153 1.37 -5.37 17.42
N LEU A 154 0.87 -5.42 16.17
CA LEU A 154 0.52 -6.69 15.50
C LEU A 154 1.74 -7.58 15.21
N LEU A 155 2.87 -7.00 14.81
CA LEU A 155 4.10 -7.75 14.53
C LEU A 155 4.72 -8.39 15.77
N ASN A 156 4.47 -7.83 16.96
CA ASN A 156 4.96 -8.37 18.22
C ASN A 156 4.02 -9.42 18.85
N ASP A 157 2.87 -9.68 18.26
CA ASP A 157 1.94 -10.73 18.71
C ASP A 157 2.09 -11.97 17.83
N GLU A 158 2.22 -13.15 18.47
CA GLU A 158 2.50 -14.42 17.77
C GLU A 158 1.38 -14.84 16.80
N LYS A 159 0.13 -14.46 17.05
CA LYS A 159 -1.01 -14.86 16.22
C LYS A 159 -1.17 -13.97 14.99
N THR A 160 -0.82 -12.70 15.10
CA THR A 160 -1.07 -11.71 14.04
C THR A 160 0.17 -11.38 13.23
N SER A 161 1.38 -11.64 13.73
CA SER A 161 2.65 -11.26 13.11
C SER A 161 2.78 -11.68 11.65
N ALA A 162 2.41 -12.93 11.32
CA ALA A 162 2.52 -13.47 9.97
C ALA A 162 1.62 -12.78 8.92
N ASN A 163 0.58 -12.07 9.35
CA ASN A 163 -0.35 -11.38 8.47
C ASN A 163 -0.36 -9.85 8.66
N ALA A 164 0.42 -9.33 9.59
CA ALA A 164 0.37 -7.94 10.01
C ALA A 164 0.62 -6.96 8.85
N VAL A 165 1.65 -7.21 8.04
CA VAL A 165 1.99 -6.36 6.89
C VAL A 165 0.88 -6.40 5.82
N ASN A 166 0.29 -7.57 5.57
CA ASN A 166 -0.80 -7.71 4.61
C ASN A 166 -2.08 -7.04 5.10
N ALA A 167 -2.37 -7.13 6.40
CA ALA A 167 -3.53 -6.51 7.04
C ALA A 167 -3.49 -4.97 7.02
N TRP A 168 -2.29 -4.38 6.99
CA TRP A 168 -2.14 -2.94 6.82
C TRP A 168 -2.51 -2.54 5.40
N THR A 169 -3.61 -1.81 5.25
CA THR A 169 -4.13 -1.43 3.94
C THR A 169 -3.41 -0.22 3.36
N GLY A 170 -2.97 0.71 4.21
CA GLY A 170 -2.28 1.92 3.77
C GLY A 170 -3.13 2.72 2.77
N SER A 171 -2.47 3.48 1.89
CA SER A 171 -3.13 4.26 0.84
C SER A 171 -3.46 3.46 -0.42
N GLU A 172 -3.19 2.16 -0.45
CA GLU A 172 -3.28 1.35 -1.68
C GLU A 172 -4.69 1.23 -2.26
N MET A 173 -5.73 1.35 -1.44
CA MET A 173 -7.09 1.13 -1.91
C MET A 173 -8.04 2.23 -1.44
N GLU A 174 -8.38 3.15 -2.33
CA GLU A 174 -9.50 4.10 -2.14
C GLU A 174 -10.83 3.43 -1.76
N PHE A 175 -10.92 2.10 -1.89
CA PHE A 175 -12.11 1.31 -1.60
C PHE A 175 -12.07 0.62 -0.23
N GLN A 176 -10.90 0.50 0.41
CA GLN A 176 -10.78 -0.02 1.77
C GLN A 176 -10.77 1.15 2.75
N ALA A 177 -11.88 1.29 3.47
CA ALA A 177 -12.12 2.43 4.33
C ALA A 177 -11.44 2.34 5.70
N LYS A 178 -10.59 1.33 5.94
CA LYS A 178 -9.92 1.07 7.22
C LYS A 178 -8.41 1.01 7.07
N ASP A 179 -7.69 1.43 8.10
CA ASP A 179 -6.23 1.38 8.10
C ASP A 179 -5.71 -0.07 8.21
N PHE A 180 -6.47 -0.94 8.88
CA PHE A 180 -6.18 -2.38 8.96
C PHE A 180 -7.43 -3.21 8.75
N THR A 181 -7.25 -4.36 8.06
CA THR A 181 -8.29 -5.38 7.91
C THR A 181 -7.68 -6.76 8.17
N LEU A 182 -8.15 -7.43 9.23
CA LEU A 182 -7.71 -8.76 9.65
C LEU A 182 -8.91 -9.70 9.59
N GLY A 183 -9.01 -10.46 8.49
CA GLY A 183 -10.21 -11.25 8.20
C GLY A 183 -11.45 -10.37 8.07
N SER A 184 -12.42 -10.51 8.98
CA SER A 184 -13.62 -9.69 9.04
C SER A 184 -13.55 -8.56 10.09
N VAL A 185 -12.39 -8.35 10.73
CA VAL A 185 -12.18 -7.30 11.73
C VAL A 185 -11.50 -6.10 11.09
N GLY A 186 -12.11 -4.92 11.22
CA GLY A 186 -11.54 -3.64 10.77
C GLY A 186 -10.98 -2.83 11.94
N VAL A 187 -9.86 -2.13 11.71
CA VAL A 187 -9.33 -1.19 12.69
C VAL A 187 -9.00 0.14 12.01
N GLU A 188 -9.53 1.22 12.57
CA GLU A 188 -9.23 2.60 12.19
C GLU A 188 -8.28 3.20 13.22
N ILE A 189 -7.21 3.84 12.77
CA ILE A 189 -6.17 4.40 13.61
C ILE A 189 -6.26 5.93 13.62
N LYS A 190 -6.12 6.50 14.80
CA LYS A 190 -6.02 7.94 14.99
C LYS A 190 -4.81 8.29 15.85
N PHE A 191 -4.15 9.38 15.50
CA PHE A 191 -3.01 9.90 16.23
C PHE A 191 -3.21 11.38 16.54
N THR A 192 -2.97 11.78 17.78
CA THR A 192 -3.07 13.16 18.19
C THR A 192 -1.94 13.57 19.15
N SER A 193 -1.44 14.78 18.98
CA SER A 193 -0.55 15.43 19.94
C SER A 193 -1.20 16.66 20.59
N SER A 194 -2.53 16.75 20.52
CA SER A 194 -3.29 17.84 21.15
C SER A 194 -3.35 17.68 22.66
N LYS A 195 -3.35 18.80 23.38
CA LYS A 195 -3.61 18.82 24.83
C LYS A 195 -5.05 18.46 25.18
N GLN A 196 -5.98 18.68 24.24
CA GLN A 196 -7.38 18.25 24.33
C GLN A 196 -7.64 17.27 23.18
N PRO A 197 -7.39 15.97 23.39
CA PRO A 197 -7.54 14.98 22.34
C PRO A 197 -9.01 14.85 21.91
N ARG A 198 -9.22 14.81 20.61
CA ARG A 198 -10.50 14.50 19.95
C ARG A 198 -10.25 13.48 18.87
N ILE A 199 -11.25 12.68 18.57
CA ILE A 199 -11.24 11.73 17.46
C ILE A 199 -11.69 12.49 16.22
N LYS A 200 -10.78 12.74 15.28
CA LYS A 200 -11.11 13.36 13.98
C LYS A 200 -11.46 12.28 12.98
N VAL A 201 -12.68 12.28 12.50
CA VAL A 201 -13.18 11.42 11.41
C VAL A 201 -13.16 12.24 10.13
N SER A 202 -12.44 11.75 9.12
CA SER A 202 -12.17 12.49 7.88
C SER A 202 -13.23 12.25 6.79
N ASN A 203 -13.95 11.12 6.86
CA ASN A 203 -15.07 10.82 5.98
C ASN A 203 -16.01 9.79 6.62
N GLU A 204 -17.21 9.68 6.08
CA GLU A 204 -18.28 8.79 6.56
C GLU A 204 -18.00 7.30 6.44
N ARG A 205 -16.94 6.91 5.72
CA ARG A 205 -16.58 5.49 5.51
C ARG A 205 -15.72 4.94 6.63
N GLN A 206 -14.96 5.81 7.34
CA GLN A 206 -13.99 5.38 8.34
C GLN A 206 -14.63 4.61 9.51
N LEU A 207 -15.83 4.97 9.93
CA LEU A 207 -16.56 4.32 11.02
C LEU A 207 -17.77 3.50 10.54
N ASP A 208 -17.85 3.21 9.24
CA ASP A 208 -18.86 2.31 8.68
C ASP A 208 -18.35 0.86 8.76
N ALA A 209 -19.10 -0.01 9.43
CA ALA A 209 -18.75 -1.42 9.61
C ALA A 209 -19.32 -2.31 8.49
N GLU A 210 -19.69 -1.75 7.33
CA GLU A 210 -20.20 -2.53 6.20
C GLU A 210 -19.22 -3.66 5.84
N ASN A 211 -19.71 -4.89 5.77
CA ASN A 211 -18.95 -6.13 5.50
C ASN A 211 -17.91 -6.54 6.57
N LEU A 212 -17.97 -5.97 7.77
CA LEU A 212 -17.12 -6.33 8.90
C LEU A 212 -17.96 -6.96 10.02
N SER A 213 -17.39 -7.96 10.73
CA SER A 213 -17.99 -8.49 11.96
C SER A 213 -17.78 -7.54 13.13
N ASP A 214 -16.62 -6.95 13.22
CA ASP A 214 -16.23 -6.04 14.28
C ASP A 214 -15.42 -4.87 13.68
N LEU A 215 -15.63 -3.68 14.23
CA LEU A 215 -14.85 -2.49 13.90
C LEU A 215 -14.35 -1.85 15.19
N PHE A 216 -13.06 -1.56 15.21
CA PHE A 216 -12.40 -0.87 16.31
C PHE A 216 -11.79 0.45 15.84
N LEU A 217 -11.71 1.39 16.77
CA LEU A 217 -10.96 2.63 16.59
C LEU A 217 -9.88 2.70 17.67
N VAL A 218 -8.62 2.90 17.25
CA VAL A 218 -7.48 3.08 18.16
C VAL A 218 -6.99 4.50 18.07
N LEU A 219 -6.92 5.21 19.19
CA LEU A 219 -6.42 6.57 19.30
C LEU A 219 -5.12 6.60 20.12
N TYR A 220 -4.02 6.96 19.50
CA TYR A 220 -2.76 7.27 20.18
C TYR A 220 -2.72 8.74 20.57
N SER A 221 -2.83 9.02 21.86
CA SER A 221 -2.64 10.37 22.43
C SER A 221 -1.19 10.52 22.89
N THR A 222 -0.52 11.51 22.35
CA THR A 222 0.92 11.75 22.53
C THR A 222 1.20 13.20 22.85
N GLU A 223 2.45 13.51 23.10
CA GLU A 223 2.96 14.88 23.11
C GLU A 223 4.27 14.98 22.33
N ALA A 224 4.50 16.13 21.70
CA ALA A 224 5.77 16.40 21.05
C ALA A 224 6.85 16.66 22.10
N VAL A 225 7.99 15.99 21.97
CA VAL A 225 9.15 16.09 22.85
C VAL A 225 10.41 16.44 22.08
N LYS A 226 11.44 16.91 22.76
CA LYS A 226 12.75 17.17 22.12
C LYS A 226 13.63 15.93 22.10
N ASP A 227 13.57 15.14 23.17
CA ASP A 227 14.43 13.97 23.39
C ASP A 227 13.62 12.85 24.02
N ASN A 228 14.16 11.63 24.03
CA ASN A 228 13.57 10.45 24.65
C ASN A 228 12.15 10.09 24.15
N GLY A 229 11.94 10.24 22.84
CA GLY A 229 10.70 9.89 22.17
C GLY A 229 10.94 8.98 20.97
N PHE A 230 9.87 8.70 20.24
CA PHE A 230 9.90 8.03 18.95
C PHE A 230 9.60 9.04 17.83
N SER A 231 10.17 8.80 16.66
CA SER A 231 9.92 9.57 15.43
C SER A 231 9.39 8.64 14.34
N LEU A 232 8.92 9.20 13.22
CA LEU A 232 8.53 8.41 12.05
C LEU A 232 9.69 7.50 11.61
N ASN A 233 10.90 8.04 11.51
CA ASN A 233 12.09 7.27 11.11
C ASN A 233 12.40 6.11 12.05
N SER A 234 12.31 6.34 13.36
CA SER A 234 12.59 5.27 14.35
C SER A 234 11.55 4.15 14.28
N LEU A 235 10.28 4.49 14.01
CA LEU A 235 9.22 3.49 13.85
C LEU A 235 9.37 2.70 12.54
N VAL A 236 9.71 3.36 11.43
CA VAL A 236 10.03 2.65 10.18
C VAL A 236 11.17 1.67 10.36
N ALA A 237 12.26 2.09 11.02
CA ALA A 237 13.40 1.22 11.31
C ALA A 237 13.00 0.04 12.21
N GLN A 238 12.22 0.29 13.27
CA GLN A 238 11.69 -0.74 14.16
C GLN A 238 10.80 -1.73 13.44
N THR A 239 9.88 -1.25 12.59
CA THR A 239 8.99 -2.11 11.80
C THR A 239 9.79 -3.01 10.86
N ARG A 240 10.79 -2.44 10.14
CA ARG A 240 11.68 -3.21 9.26
C ARG A 240 12.44 -4.32 9.99
N GLN A 241 12.84 -4.07 11.24
CA GLN A 241 13.51 -5.08 12.09
C GLN A 241 12.56 -6.16 12.60
N ALA A 242 11.31 -5.81 12.88
CA ALA A 242 10.30 -6.75 13.37
C ALA A 242 9.80 -7.71 12.28
N ILE A 243 9.87 -7.32 11.01
CA ILE A 243 9.45 -8.16 9.87
C ILE A 243 10.48 -9.27 9.64
N SER A 244 10.01 -10.51 9.66
CA SER A 244 10.87 -11.71 9.65
C SER A 244 11.40 -12.07 8.27
N THR A 245 10.63 -11.83 7.20
CA THR A 245 10.99 -12.26 5.83
C THR A 245 11.33 -11.06 4.94
N ASP A 246 12.21 -11.28 3.95
CA ASP A 246 12.57 -10.25 2.97
C ASP A 246 11.40 -9.94 2.02
N GLU A 247 10.53 -10.92 1.76
CA GLU A 247 9.33 -10.73 0.94
C GLU A 247 8.35 -9.76 1.64
N GLU A 248 8.01 -10.00 2.90
CA GLU A 248 7.15 -9.09 3.67
C GLU A 248 7.78 -7.70 3.84
N ARG A 249 9.12 -7.64 4.00
CA ARG A 249 9.83 -6.36 4.08
C ARG A 249 9.75 -5.58 2.77
N SER A 250 9.79 -6.27 1.62
CA SER A 250 9.59 -5.65 0.32
C SER A 250 8.17 -5.10 0.16
N VAL A 251 7.15 -5.86 0.58
CA VAL A 251 5.75 -5.40 0.59
C VAL A 251 5.58 -4.18 1.50
N PHE A 252 6.15 -4.21 2.70
CA PHE A 252 6.13 -3.09 3.64
C PHE A 252 6.77 -1.83 3.03
N ASN A 253 7.95 -1.94 2.43
CA ASN A 253 8.63 -0.81 1.79
C ASN A 253 7.80 -0.24 0.62
N ALA A 254 7.18 -1.09 -0.19
CA ALA A 254 6.30 -0.64 -1.25
C ALA A 254 5.09 0.13 -0.70
N LYS A 255 4.47 -0.37 0.39
CA LYS A 255 3.37 0.33 1.07
C LYS A 255 3.81 1.67 1.68
N LEU A 256 5.02 1.75 2.24
CA LEU A 256 5.59 3.02 2.70
C LEU A 256 5.71 4.04 1.56
N GLN A 257 6.25 3.61 0.41
CA GLN A 257 6.39 4.48 -0.77
C GLN A 257 5.02 4.94 -1.29
N LEU A 258 4.02 4.05 -1.31
CA LEU A 258 2.64 4.41 -1.67
C LEU A 258 2.02 5.43 -0.71
N ASN A 259 2.40 5.37 0.57
CA ASN A 259 2.02 6.38 1.57
C ASN A 259 2.85 7.67 1.48
N GLY A 260 3.80 7.74 0.55
CA GLY A 260 4.64 8.93 0.31
C GLY A 260 5.86 9.03 1.23
N TYR A 261 6.23 7.96 1.95
CA TYR A 261 7.46 7.91 2.72
C TYR A 261 8.61 7.39 1.85
N PHE A 262 9.64 8.19 1.71
CA PHE A 262 10.91 7.83 1.06
C PHE A 262 12.06 8.04 2.04
N ASP A 263 13.04 7.14 2.05
CA ASP A 263 14.18 7.21 2.96
C ASP A 263 15.05 8.45 2.70
N GLU A 264 15.07 8.95 1.46
CA GLU A 264 15.75 10.16 1.02
C GLU A 264 15.22 11.42 1.71
N ASP A 265 13.93 11.44 2.06
CA ASP A 265 13.26 12.55 2.75
C ASP A 265 13.36 12.45 4.28
N SER A 266 14.07 11.45 4.81
CA SER A 266 14.11 11.12 6.25
C SER A 266 14.60 12.28 7.13
N GLU A 267 15.40 13.21 6.60
CA GLU A 267 15.83 14.41 7.31
C GLU A 267 14.66 15.30 7.77
N HIS A 268 13.51 15.23 7.08
CA HIS A 268 12.30 15.99 7.39
C HIS A 268 11.41 15.32 8.45
N TYR A 269 11.71 14.06 8.86
CA TYR A 269 10.84 13.25 9.70
C TYR A 269 11.38 13.01 11.12
N GLY A 270 12.28 13.89 11.57
CA GLY A 270 12.96 13.79 12.87
C GLY A 270 12.14 14.24 14.08
N ARG A 271 10.88 14.72 13.89
CA ARG A 271 10.05 15.17 15.01
C ARG A 271 9.72 14.02 15.95
N MET A 272 9.95 14.22 17.25
CA MET A 272 9.78 13.18 18.27
C MET A 272 8.49 13.37 19.06
N TYR A 273 7.94 12.23 19.50
CA TYR A 273 6.74 12.14 20.31
C TYR A 273 6.93 11.17 21.47
N SER A 274 6.24 11.39 22.59
CA SER A 274 6.11 10.44 23.69
C SER A 274 4.63 10.09 23.92
N PHE A 275 4.39 8.87 24.40
CA PHE A 275 3.03 8.43 24.73
C PHE A 275 2.48 9.15 25.94
N LYS A 276 1.20 9.51 25.88
CA LYS A 276 0.38 9.89 27.03
C LYS A 276 -0.60 8.80 27.38
N LYS A 277 -1.39 8.38 26.40
CA LYS A 277 -2.42 7.35 26.57
C LYS A 277 -2.79 6.73 25.22
N THR A 278 -3.08 5.44 25.23
CA THR A 278 -3.73 4.75 24.11
C THR A 278 -5.16 4.45 24.52
N PHE A 279 -6.08 4.71 23.61
CA PHE A 279 -7.51 4.34 23.78
C PHE A 279 -7.85 3.40 22.63
N ALA A 280 -8.59 2.33 22.95
CA ALA A 280 -9.26 1.49 21.96
C ALA A 280 -10.76 1.54 22.21
N PHE A 281 -11.55 1.62 21.15
CA PHE A 281 -13.00 1.72 21.22
C PHE A 281 -13.63 0.67 20.31
N ALA A 282 -14.66 -0.01 20.78
CA ALA A 282 -15.52 -0.85 19.95
C ALA A 282 -16.54 0.05 19.22
N VAL A 283 -16.51 0.06 17.90
CA VAL A 283 -17.41 0.87 17.07
C VAL A 283 -18.70 0.10 16.79
N THR A 284 -19.56 0.00 17.80
CA THR A 284 -20.86 -0.67 17.73
C THR A 284 -21.93 0.17 17.00
N SER A 285 -23.16 -0.35 16.89
CA SER A 285 -24.31 0.41 16.35
C SER A 285 -24.54 1.72 17.07
N ASP A 286 -24.36 1.74 18.39
CA ASP A 286 -24.66 2.87 19.27
C ASP A 286 -23.49 3.85 19.41
N PHE A 287 -22.32 3.52 18.81
CA PHE A 287 -21.19 4.42 18.78
C PHE A 287 -21.54 5.71 18.02
N PRO A 288 -21.27 6.91 18.56
CA PRO A 288 -21.59 8.16 17.91
C PRO A 288 -20.78 8.34 16.61
N LYS A 289 -21.42 8.08 15.49
CA LYS A 289 -20.81 8.12 14.15
C LYS A 289 -21.80 8.61 13.11
N ILE A 290 -21.28 9.14 12.03
CA ILE A 290 -22.02 9.45 10.80
C ILE A 290 -21.52 8.49 9.73
N ILE A 291 -22.38 7.68 9.15
CA ILE A 291 -22.09 6.71 8.11
C ILE A 291 -22.88 7.03 6.84
N LYS A 292 -22.45 6.49 5.70
CA LYS A 292 -22.98 6.80 4.37
C LYS A 292 -24.52 6.69 4.31
N ASN A 293 -25.11 5.62 4.85
CA ASN A 293 -26.57 5.36 4.77
C ASN A 293 -27.38 6.34 5.63
N GLN A 294 -26.75 7.13 6.50
CA GLN A 294 -27.42 8.15 7.33
C GLN A 294 -27.38 9.53 6.69
N LEU A 295 -26.62 9.69 5.59
CA LEU A 295 -26.49 10.98 4.91
C LEU A 295 -27.65 11.19 3.92
N PRO A 296 -28.17 12.42 3.84
CA PRO A 296 -29.09 12.80 2.78
C PRO A 296 -28.48 12.62 1.40
N LEU A 297 -29.36 12.33 0.40
CA LEU A 297 -28.92 12.18 -0.98
C LEU A 297 -28.13 13.40 -1.46
N GLY A 298 -26.94 13.16 -2.05
CA GLY A 298 -26.05 14.22 -2.56
C GLY A 298 -25.08 14.79 -1.53
N ILE A 299 -25.06 14.30 -0.27
CA ILE A 299 -24.05 14.66 0.72
C ILE A 299 -23.03 13.54 0.81
N TYR A 300 -21.74 13.91 0.74
CA TYR A 300 -20.58 13.00 0.81
C TYR A 300 -19.37 13.76 1.38
N ASP A 301 -18.29 13.05 1.67
CA ASP A 301 -17.05 13.57 2.25
C ASP A 301 -17.26 14.32 3.58
N THR A 302 -18.12 13.76 4.43
CA THR A 302 -18.49 14.35 5.72
C THR A 302 -17.36 14.19 6.73
N SER A 303 -16.80 15.31 7.20
CA SER A 303 -15.76 15.33 8.24
C SER A 303 -16.32 15.91 9.55
N TYR A 304 -15.96 15.28 10.69
CA TYR A 304 -16.41 15.70 12.02
C TYR A 304 -15.42 15.27 13.11
N SER A 305 -15.65 15.72 14.33
CA SER A 305 -14.86 15.34 15.49
C SER A 305 -15.74 14.82 16.61
N ILE A 306 -15.28 13.81 17.32
CA ILE A 306 -15.95 13.20 18.48
C ILE A 306 -15.12 13.54 19.72
N GLU A 307 -15.75 14.00 20.77
CA GLU A 307 -15.13 14.17 22.09
C GLU A 307 -14.96 12.82 22.77
N ILE A 308 -13.83 12.61 23.43
CA ILE A 308 -13.54 11.33 24.10
C ILE A 308 -14.60 11.01 25.17
N SER A 309 -15.07 12.02 25.89
CA SER A 309 -16.14 11.89 26.89
C SER A 309 -17.45 11.30 26.34
N ALA A 310 -17.74 11.52 25.06
CA ALA A 310 -18.92 10.98 24.40
C ALA A 310 -18.82 9.48 24.07
N VAL A 311 -17.62 8.90 24.14
CA VAL A 311 -17.32 7.51 23.75
C VAL A 311 -16.67 6.68 24.87
N GLU A 312 -16.63 7.19 26.09
CA GLU A 312 -16.02 6.49 27.23
C GLU A 312 -16.63 5.10 27.47
N ASN A 313 -17.94 4.93 27.26
CA ASN A 313 -18.64 3.66 27.43
C ASN A 313 -18.28 2.59 26.36
N PHE A 314 -17.56 2.98 25.31
CA PHE A 314 -17.13 2.08 24.24
C PHE A 314 -15.66 1.70 24.36
N ILE A 315 -14.97 2.15 25.42
CA ILE A 315 -13.55 1.81 25.66
C ILE A 315 -13.45 0.30 25.90
N VAL A 316 -12.48 -0.29 25.24
CA VAL A 316 -12.06 -1.69 25.39
C VAL A 316 -10.55 -1.75 25.59
N GLU A 317 -10.05 -2.87 26.11
CA GLU A 317 -8.61 -3.10 26.14
C GLU A 317 -8.09 -3.41 24.72
N LEU A 318 -6.86 -3.04 24.43
CA LEU A 318 -6.27 -3.24 23.10
C LEU A 318 -6.19 -4.73 22.74
N GLU A 319 -5.96 -5.59 23.73
CA GLU A 319 -5.94 -7.04 23.62
C GLU A 319 -7.28 -7.64 23.17
N ASN A 320 -8.38 -6.95 23.41
CA ASN A 320 -9.71 -7.40 22.95
C ASN A 320 -9.81 -7.37 21.41
N ILE A 321 -9.03 -6.53 20.73
CA ILE A 321 -8.93 -6.52 19.28
C ILE A 321 -8.29 -7.83 18.80
N LEU A 322 -7.16 -8.22 19.42
CA LEU A 322 -6.46 -9.47 19.08
C LEU A 322 -7.31 -10.72 19.36
N ALA A 323 -8.17 -10.66 20.36
CA ALA A 323 -9.07 -11.78 20.70
C ALA A 323 -10.19 -12.01 19.66
N LYS A 324 -10.41 -11.03 18.76
CA LYS A 324 -11.41 -11.09 17.68
C LYS A 324 -10.83 -11.53 16.32
N ILE A 325 -9.53 -11.50 16.22
CA ILE A 325 -8.74 -11.95 15.08
C ILE A 325 -8.37 -13.42 15.24
#